data_dc00212281ba43a1595f380b5cfc15d9
#
_entry.id   dc00212281ba43a1595f380b5cfc15d9
#
_cell.length_a   1.000
_cell.length_b   1.000
_cell.length_c   1.000
_cell.angle_alpha   90.00
_cell.angle_beta   90.00
_cell.angle_gamma   90.00
#
_symmetry.space_group_name_H-M   'P 1'
#
loop_
_entity.id
_entity.type
_entity.pdbx_description
1 polymer ?
#
loop_
_entity_poly.entity_id
_entity_poly.type
_entity_poly.pdbx_seq_one_letter_code
_entity_poly.pdbx_strand_id
1 'polypeptide(L)'
;MFGFGKKKEVQKQELLEMKNIRLDCKPKDKDEVIREVGTMLCESGYVDEGYIEAMLKRELTFATNIGNGIALPHGVEEAKKEIRRSGIAVMVFPEGTDWGGEKVKLVIGIAGAGEEHLEILASIAEHLERPEDVERLVSCTKEEIYNTFTGKGRGQ
;
A
#
# COMPACT_ATOMS: atom_id res chain seq x y z
N MET A 1 -17.63 6.53 -29.39
CA MET A 1 -18.66 6.52 -28.71
C MET A 1 -18.69 5.39 -27.83
N PHE A 2 -19.14 4.37 -28.24
CA PHE A 2 -19.22 3.30 -27.37
C PHE A 2 -17.90 2.92 -26.83
N GLY A 3 -16.86 3.15 -27.53
CA GLY A 3 -15.57 2.79 -27.10
C GLY A 3 -15.12 3.49 -25.84
N PHE A 4 -15.72 4.59 -25.53
CA PHE A 4 -15.27 5.35 -24.37
C PHE A 4 -15.61 4.70 -23.06
N GLY A 5 -16.78 4.13 -22.95
CA GLY A 5 -17.14 3.49 -21.74
C GLY A 5 -16.20 2.35 -21.42
N LYS A 6 -15.81 1.60 -22.43
CA LYS A 6 -14.90 0.52 -22.23
C LYS A 6 -13.55 1.00 -21.80
N LYS A 7 -13.09 2.08 -22.36
CA LYS A 7 -11.81 2.62 -21.97
C LYS A 7 -11.79 2.98 -20.52
N LYS A 8 -12.85 3.57 -20.05
CA LYS A 8 -12.90 3.94 -18.67
C LYS A 8 -12.81 2.73 -17.75
N GLU A 9 -13.50 1.67 -18.13
CA GLU A 9 -13.46 0.49 -17.31
C GLU A 9 -12.09 -0.11 -17.27
N VAL A 10 -11.42 -0.14 -18.41
CA VAL A 10 -10.08 -0.68 -18.46
C VAL A 10 -9.14 0.16 -17.62
N GLN A 11 -9.33 1.46 -17.64
CA GLN A 11 -8.46 2.32 -16.89
C GLN A 11 -8.73 2.32 -15.42
N LYS A 12 -9.88 1.82 -15.03
CA LYS A 12 -10.12 1.64 -13.63
C LYS A 12 -9.36 0.45 -13.18
N GLN A 13 -8.07 0.55 -13.30
CA GLN A 13 -7.21 -0.52 -12.89
C GLN A 13 -7.41 -0.81 -11.44
N GLU A 14 -7.10 -1.98 -11.07
CA GLU A 14 -7.22 -2.36 -9.69
C GLU A 14 -6.21 -1.64 -8.85
N LEU A 15 -6.66 -1.15 -7.73
CA LEU A 15 -5.79 -0.48 -6.79
C LEU A 15 -4.73 -1.43 -6.27
N LEU A 16 -5.07 -2.70 -6.15
CA LEU A 16 -4.16 -3.71 -5.62
C LEU A 16 -4.20 -4.93 -6.54
N GLU A 17 -3.03 -5.45 -6.88
CA GLU A 17 -2.93 -6.68 -7.65
C GLU A 17 -2.43 -7.78 -6.74
N MET A 18 -2.83 -9.01 -7.04
CA MET A 18 -2.42 -10.14 -6.22
C MET A 18 -0.91 -10.24 -6.08
N LYS A 19 -0.17 -9.94 -7.14
CA LYS A 19 1.29 -10.02 -7.07
C LYS A 19 1.91 -8.97 -6.17
N ASN A 20 1.12 -8.00 -5.74
CA ASN A 20 1.59 -6.94 -4.86
C ASN A 20 1.22 -7.21 -3.41
N ILE A 21 1.00 -8.45 -3.07
CA ILE A 21 0.76 -8.87 -1.69
C ILE A 21 1.80 -9.92 -1.35
N ARG A 22 2.62 -9.62 -0.35
CA ARG A 22 3.64 -10.58 0.12
C ARG A 22 3.34 -10.95 1.56
N LEU A 23 3.14 -12.24 1.77
CA LEU A 23 2.87 -12.76 3.11
C LEU A 23 4.15 -13.32 3.71
N ASP A 24 4.10 -13.56 5.01
CA ASP A 24 5.19 -14.26 5.71
C ASP A 24 6.54 -13.60 5.52
N CYS A 25 6.55 -12.28 5.49
CA CYS A 25 7.81 -11.55 5.35
C CYS A 25 8.58 -11.63 6.64
N LYS A 26 9.90 -11.76 6.53
CA LYS A 26 10.77 -11.79 7.70
C LYS A 26 11.14 -10.37 8.10
N PRO A 27 11.38 -10.14 9.39
CA PRO A 27 11.78 -8.80 9.83
C PRO A 27 12.99 -8.31 9.07
N LYS A 28 12.98 -7.05 8.71
CA LYS A 28 14.14 -6.45 8.04
C LYS A 28 14.14 -4.96 8.31
N ASP A 29 15.25 -4.33 7.96
CA ASP A 29 15.45 -2.92 8.18
C ASP A 29 14.35 -2.10 7.53
N LYS A 30 13.92 -1.03 8.20
CA LYS A 30 12.84 -0.19 7.72
C LYS A 30 13.09 0.31 6.30
N ASP A 31 14.30 0.78 6.03
CA ASP A 31 14.61 1.30 4.71
C ASP A 31 14.52 0.20 3.65
N GLU A 32 14.91 -1.00 4.01
CA GLU A 32 14.79 -2.12 3.07
C GLU A 32 13.34 -2.42 2.76
N VAL A 33 12.48 -2.35 3.78
CA VAL A 33 11.06 -2.60 3.58
C VAL A 33 10.48 -1.54 2.65
N ILE A 34 10.84 -0.28 2.88
CA ILE A 34 10.35 0.80 2.03
C ILE A 34 10.83 0.62 0.60
N ARG A 35 12.10 0.24 0.40
CA ARG A 35 12.58 0.02 -0.94
C ARG A 35 11.86 -1.15 -1.60
N GLU A 36 11.57 -2.18 -0.84
CA GLU A 36 10.91 -3.34 -1.39
C GLU A 36 9.47 -3.02 -1.80
N VAL A 37 8.73 -2.35 -0.94
CA VAL A 37 7.35 -2.02 -1.26
C VAL A 37 7.29 -1.00 -2.39
N GLY A 38 8.26 -0.08 -2.42
CA GLY A 38 8.35 0.87 -3.53
C GLY A 38 8.67 0.19 -4.85
N THR A 39 9.55 -0.82 -4.79
CA THR A 39 9.88 -1.58 -5.99
C THR A 39 8.66 -2.33 -6.51
N MET A 40 7.85 -2.87 -5.61
CA MET A 40 6.62 -3.53 -6.01
C MET A 40 5.71 -2.57 -6.78
N LEU A 41 5.58 -1.34 -6.26
CA LEU A 41 4.78 -0.33 -6.94
C LEU A 41 5.35 0.02 -8.30
N CYS A 42 6.67 0.12 -8.39
CA CYS A 42 7.33 0.49 -9.62
C CYS A 42 7.20 -0.61 -10.67
N GLU A 43 7.42 -1.85 -10.27
CA GLU A 43 7.35 -2.97 -11.21
C GLU A 43 5.94 -3.21 -11.72
N SER A 44 4.95 -2.77 -10.96
CA SER A 44 3.56 -2.89 -11.40
C SER A 44 3.10 -1.70 -12.23
N GLY A 45 3.98 -0.73 -12.45
CA GLY A 45 3.65 0.39 -13.30
C GLY A 45 2.88 1.50 -12.63
N TYR A 46 2.79 1.49 -11.30
CA TYR A 46 2.10 2.57 -10.61
C TYR A 46 2.97 3.82 -10.50
N VAL A 47 4.28 3.63 -10.36
CA VAL A 47 5.19 4.78 -10.19
C VAL A 47 6.46 4.57 -10.98
N ASP A 48 7.21 5.65 -11.17
CA ASP A 48 8.54 5.60 -11.72
C ASP A 48 9.54 5.34 -10.60
N GLU A 49 10.76 4.97 -10.96
CA GLU A 49 11.77 4.61 -9.98
C GLU A 49 12.05 5.72 -8.98
N GLY A 50 11.95 6.96 -9.42
CA GLY A 50 12.23 8.08 -8.53
C GLY A 50 11.32 8.14 -7.32
N TYR A 51 10.18 7.46 -7.40
CA TYR A 51 9.26 7.47 -6.28
C TYR A 51 9.83 6.75 -5.06
N ILE A 52 10.70 5.76 -5.28
CA ILE A 52 11.28 5.01 -4.17
C ILE A 52 12.11 5.93 -3.28
N GLU A 53 12.96 6.76 -3.90
CA GLU A 53 13.75 7.70 -3.12
C GLU A 53 12.85 8.71 -2.42
N ALA A 54 11.75 9.08 -3.06
CA ALA A 54 10.81 10.01 -2.44
C ALA A 54 10.14 9.39 -1.22
N MET A 55 9.89 8.08 -1.24
CA MET A 55 9.33 7.41 -0.09
C MET A 55 10.30 7.42 1.08
N LEU A 56 11.56 7.16 0.79
CA LEU A 56 12.59 7.18 1.82
C LEU A 56 12.75 8.59 2.40
N LYS A 57 12.71 9.59 1.54
CA LYS A 57 12.83 10.97 1.97
C LYS A 57 11.66 11.37 2.86
N ARG A 58 10.45 10.94 2.49
CA ARG A 58 9.27 11.25 3.27
C ARG A 58 9.36 10.66 4.67
N GLU A 59 9.89 9.44 4.75
CA GLU A 59 10.01 8.75 6.04
C GLU A 59 10.97 9.46 6.97
N LEU A 60 11.98 10.13 6.41
CA LEU A 60 12.94 10.87 7.24
C LEU A 60 12.28 12.05 7.94
N THR A 61 11.28 12.64 7.31
CA THR A 61 10.60 13.81 7.90
C THR A 61 9.68 13.37 9.03
N PHE A 62 8.82 12.40 8.76
CA PHE A 62 7.92 11.85 9.75
C PHE A 62 7.73 10.38 9.44
N ALA A 63 7.83 9.55 10.46
CA ALA A 63 7.57 8.13 10.27
C ALA A 63 6.13 7.93 9.81
N THR A 64 5.92 6.92 8.99
CA THR A 64 4.61 6.68 8.43
C THR A 64 3.83 5.58 9.16
N ASN A 65 4.34 5.09 10.28
CA ASN A 65 3.56 4.16 11.07
C ASN A 65 2.47 4.93 11.82
N ILE A 66 1.28 4.36 11.86
CA ILE A 66 0.11 5.06 12.38
C ILE A 66 -0.47 4.39 13.62
N GLY A 67 0.27 3.44 14.21
CA GLY A 67 -0.23 2.70 15.36
C GLY A 67 -0.84 1.40 14.91
N ASN A 68 -1.24 0.57 15.86
CA ASN A 68 -1.84 -0.75 15.63
C ASN A 68 -0.97 -1.66 14.77
N GLY A 69 0.34 -1.38 14.69
CA GLY A 69 1.22 -2.21 13.91
C GLY A 69 1.15 -1.98 12.40
N ILE A 70 0.73 -0.79 12.00
CA ILE A 70 0.56 -0.47 10.58
C ILE A 70 1.51 0.64 10.17
N ALA A 71 2.12 0.52 9.00
CA ALA A 71 2.88 1.61 8.41
C ALA A 71 2.40 1.82 6.98
N LEU A 72 2.35 3.09 6.56
CA LEU A 72 1.83 3.47 5.25
C LEU A 72 2.86 4.30 4.48
N PRO A 73 3.97 3.70 4.04
CA PRO A 73 4.98 4.45 3.31
C PRO A 73 4.42 5.05 2.03
N HIS A 74 4.77 6.30 1.77
CA HIS A 74 4.35 6.97 0.55
C HIS A 74 5.36 8.08 0.27
N GLY A 75 5.32 8.68 -0.92
CA GLY A 75 6.31 9.66 -1.31
C GLY A 75 5.98 11.06 -0.83
N VAL A 76 6.97 11.94 -0.94
CA VAL A 76 6.74 13.34 -0.64
C VAL A 76 5.83 13.95 -1.69
N GLU A 77 5.24 15.10 -1.35
CA GLU A 77 4.30 15.77 -2.23
C GLU A 77 4.91 16.07 -3.60
N GLU A 78 6.17 16.48 -3.61
CA GLU A 78 6.83 16.84 -4.85
C GLU A 78 6.99 15.68 -5.81
N ALA A 79 6.87 14.47 -5.31
CA ALA A 79 7.07 13.28 -6.13
C ALA A 79 5.80 12.78 -6.79
N LYS A 80 4.72 13.52 -6.70
CA LYS A 80 3.48 13.09 -7.35
C LYS A 80 3.64 12.97 -8.86
N LYS A 81 4.59 13.68 -9.42
CA LYS A 81 4.86 13.56 -10.85
C LYS A 81 5.40 12.19 -11.21
N GLU A 82 5.91 11.45 -10.22
CA GLU A 82 6.41 10.11 -10.46
C GLU A 82 5.29 9.08 -10.44
N ILE A 83 4.08 9.46 -10.10
CA ILE A 83 2.96 8.54 -10.01
C ILE A 83 2.23 8.48 -11.32
N ARG A 84 2.17 7.29 -11.91
CA ARG A 84 1.47 7.09 -13.18
C ARG A 84 0.02 6.74 -12.96
N ARG A 85 -0.25 6.01 -11.89
CA ARG A 85 -1.63 5.70 -11.52
C ARG A 85 -1.63 5.28 -10.06
N SER A 86 -2.79 5.41 -9.44
CA SER A 86 -2.90 5.08 -8.03
C SER A 86 -2.83 3.59 -7.78
N GLY A 87 -2.20 3.19 -6.70
CA GLY A 87 -2.12 1.79 -6.35
C GLY A 87 -1.47 1.61 -5.01
N ILE A 88 -1.57 0.38 -4.50
CA ILE A 88 -0.95 0.02 -3.23
C ILE A 88 -0.24 -1.32 -3.36
N ALA A 89 0.66 -1.57 -2.42
CA ALA A 89 1.36 -2.85 -2.30
C ALA A 89 1.41 -3.18 -0.82
N VAL A 90 1.25 -4.46 -0.50
CA VAL A 90 1.09 -4.90 0.88
C VAL A 90 2.16 -5.93 1.25
N MET A 91 2.79 -5.73 2.41
CA MET A 91 3.72 -6.70 2.97
C MET A 91 3.27 -7.04 4.38
N VAL A 92 3.17 -8.32 4.68
CA VAL A 92 2.72 -8.80 5.98
C VAL A 92 3.88 -9.43 6.72
N PHE A 93 4.13 -8.96 7.91
CA PHE A 93 5.22 -9.43 8.78
C PHE A 93 4.60 -10.07 10.03
N PRO A 94 4.34 -11.38 10.00
CA PRO A 94 3.65 -11.99 11.16
C PRO A 94 4.38 -11.80 12.49
N GLU A 95 5.71 -11.77 12.44
CA GLU A 95 6.51 -11.56 13.65
C GLU A 95 6.79 -10.09 13.90
N GLY A 96 6.36 -9.23 12.96
CA GLY A 96 6.64 -7.82 13.07
C GLY A 96 8.00 -7.45 12.55
N THR A 97 8.19 -6.19 12.25
CA THR A 97 9.49 -5.66 11.85
C THR A 97 9.62 -4.30 12.53
N ASP A 98 10.85 -3.91 12.83
CA ASP A 98 11.08 -2.69 13.58
C ASP A 98 10.85 -1.45 12.72
N TRP A 99 10.08 -0.51 13.28
CA TRP A 99 9.79 0.73 12.59
C TRP A 99 10.09 1.88 13.53
N GLY A 100 11.40 2.13 13.69
CA GLY A 100 11.80 3.21 14.59
C GLY A 100 11.50 2.94 16.05
N GLY A 101 11.57 1.68 16.46
CA GLY A 101 11.30 1.33 17.84
C GLY A 101 9.92 0.73 18.07
N GLU A 102 9.04 0.81 17.07
CA GLU A 102 7.72 0.21 17.19
C GLU A 102 7.60 -0.97 16.25
N LYS A 103 6.87 -1.97 16.69
CA LYS A 103 6.69 -3.17 15.88
C LYS A 103 5.55 -2.97 14.88
N VAL A 104 5.85 -3.21 13.61
CA VAL A 104 4.86 -3.08 12.55
C VAL A 104 4.67 -4.46 11.92
N LYS A 105 3.43 -4.87 11.74
CA LYS A 105 3.10 -6.15 11.13
C LYS A 105 2.49 -6.02 9.76
N LEU A 106 1.99 -4.85 9.42
CA LEU A 106 1.33 -4.63 8.14
C LEU A 106 1.88 -3.36 7.50
N VAL A 107 2.50 -3.51 6.36
CA VAL A 107 3.05 -2.38 5.63
C VAL A 107 2.29 -2.23 4.32
N ILE A 108 1.74 -1.06 4.07
CA ILE A 108 1.00 -0.78 2.86
C ILE A 108 1.63 0.43 2.19
N GLY A 109 2.37 0.17 1.10
CA GLY A 109 2.95 1.25 0.33
C GLY A 109 1.89 1.88 -0.54
N ILE A 110 1.87 3.19 -0.61
CA ILE A 110 0.81 3.91 -1.29
C ILE A 110 1.33 4.84 -2.36
N ALA A 111 0.73 4.74 -3.55
CA ALA A 111 0.93 5.71 -4.60
C ALA A 111 -0.46 6.26 -4.91
N GLY A 112 -0.69 7.53 -4.58
CA GLY A 112 -2.00 8.13 -4.78
C GLY A 112 -1.92 9.34 -5.66
N ALA A 113 -2.57 9.28 -6.82
CA ALA A 113 -2.58 10.38 -7.75
C ALA A 113 -3.71 11.34 -7.39
N GLY A 114 -3.35 12.60 -7.23
CA GLY A 114 -4.37 13.61 -6.98
C GLY A 114 -5.16 13.33 -5.71
N GLU A 115 -6.45 13.48 -5.82
CA GLU A 115 -7.31 13.28 -4.66
C GLU A 115 -7.51 11.83 -4.30
N GLU A 116 -7.12 10.93 -5.20
CA GLU A 116 -7.25 9.51 -4.90
C GLU A 116 -6.41 9.12 -3.70
N HIS A 117 -5.34 9.87 -3.44
CA HIS A 117 -4.51 9.61 -2.27
C HIS A 117 -5.35 9.63 -0.98
N LEU A 118 -6.21 10.62 -0.85
CA LEU A 118 -7.04 10.73 0.35
C LEU A 118 -8.08 9.62 0.41
N GLU A 119 -8.61 9.24 -0.75
CA GLU A 119 -9.59 8.16 -0.79
C GLU A 119 -8.98 6.84 -0.37
N ILE A 120 -7.74 6.61 -0.80
CA ILE A 120 -7.03 5.39 -0.42
C ILE A 120 -6.81 5.35 1.08
N LEU A 121 -6.34 6.46 1.64
CA LEU A 121 -6.10 6.52 3.07
C LEU A 121 -7.38 6.30 3.85
N ALA A 122 -8.48 6.89 3.41
CA ALA A 122 -9.76 6.72 4.09
C ALA A 122 -10.22 5.27 4.04
N SER A 123 -10.04 4.63 2.90
CA SER A 123 -10.44 3.24 2.76
C SER A 123 -9.61 2.33 3.67
N ILE A 124 -8.31 2.57 3.73
CA ILE A 124 -7.44 1.79 4.59
C ILE A 124 -7.84 1.98 6.05
N ALA A 125 -8.06 3.23 6.45
CA ALA A 125 -8.44 3.52 7.82
C ALA A 125 -9.74 2.83 8.19
N GLU A 126 -10.68 2.82 7.27
CA GLU A 126 -11.98 2.21 7.51
C GLU A 126 -11.86 0.72 7.80
N HIS A 127 -10.93 0.05 7.12
CA HIS A 127 -10.78 -1.40 7.27
C HIS A 127 -9.85 -1.79 8.41
N LEU A 128 -9.14 -0.83 9.02
CA LEU A 128 -8.12 -1.14 10.02
C LEU A 128 -8.28 -0.28 11.27
N GLU A 129 -9.51 -0.04 11.67
CA GLU A 129 -9.76 0.83 12.83
C GLU A 129 -9.33 0.20 14.15
N ARG A 130 -9.44 -1.10 14.26
CA ARG A 130 -9.19 -1.77 15.52
C ARG A 130 -8.01 -2.71 15.41
N PRO A 131 -7.32 -2.97 16.53
CA PRO A 131 -6.21 -3.93 16.49
C PRO A 131 -6.64 -5.30 15.94
N GLU A 132 -7.89 -5.72 16.23
CA GLU A 132 -8.37 -6.99 15.73
C GLU A 132 -8.42 -7.04 14.21
N ASP A 133 -8.72 -5.90 13.58
CA ASP A 133 -8.75 -5.85 12.14
C ASP A 133 -7.39 -6.14 11.54
N VAL A 134 -6.34 -5.60 12.17
CA VAL A 134 -4.98 -5.83 11.72
C VAL A 134 -4.60 -7.29 11.90
N GLU A 135 -4.92 -7.85 13.09
CA GLU A 135 -4.56 -9.24 13.37
C GLU A 135 -5.25 -10.17 12.38
N ARG A 136 -6.48 -9.85 12.00
CA ARG A 136 -7.19 -10.67 11.02
C ARG A 136 -6.47 -10.65 9.67
N LEU A 137 -6.04 -9.48 9.22
CA LEU A 137 -5.35 -9.38 7.94
C LEU A 137 -3.97 -10.04 7.99
N VAL A 138 -3.31 -9.96 9.14
CA VAL A 138 -1.98 -10.55 9.27
C VAL A 138 -2.05 -12.07 9.13
N SER A 139 -3.16 -12.66 9.52
CA SER A 139 -3.29 -14.13 9.50
C SER A 139 -4.18 -14.65 8.38
N CYS A 140 -4.67 -13.81 7.49
CA CYS A 140 -5.57 -14.27 6.44
C CYS A 140 -4.81 -14.57 5.14
N THR A 141 -5.55 -14.97 4.11
CA THR A 141 -4.98 -15.33 2.83
C THR A 141 -4.76 -14.11 1.96
N LYS A 142 -3.97 -14.28 0.89
CA LYS A 142 -3.81 -13.20 -0.08
C LYS A 142 -5.14 -12.78 -0.67
N GLU A 143 -6.00 -13.74 -0.96
CA GLU A 143 -7.30 -13.43 -1.54
C GLU A 143 -8.12 -12.55 -0.60
N GLU A 144 -8.05 -12.83 0.68
CA GLU A 144 -8.82 -12.04 1.63
C GLU A 144 -8.29 -10.61 1.73
N ILE A 145 -6.96 -10.46 1.69
CA ILE A 145 -6.36 -9.13 1.69
C ILE A 145 -6.77 -8.38 0.42
N TYR A 146 -6.65 -9.07 -0.70
CA TYR A 146 -7.02 -8.49 -1.99
C TYR A 146 -8.47 -8.02 -1.97
N ASN A 147 -9.38 -8.89 -1.52
CA ASN A 147 -10.79 -8.55 -1.50
C ASN A 147 -11.10 -7.41 -0.54
N THR A 148 -10.39 -7.37 0.58
CA THR A 148 -10.60 -6.31 1.55
C THR A 148 -10.35 -4.95 0.94
N PHE A 149 -9.22 -4.79 0.25
CA PHE A 149 -8.84 -3.48 -0.26
C PHE A 149 -9.40 -3.15 -1.64
N THR A 150 -9.89 -4.15 -2.36
CA THR A 150 -10.51 -3.87 -3.66
C THR A 150 -12.02 -3.88 -3.57
N GLY A 151 -12.57 -4.32 -2.45
CA GLY A 151 -14.01 -4.38 -2.28
C GLY A 151 -14.66 -5.53 -3.02
N LYS A 152 -13.87 -6.40 -3.60
CA LYS A 152 -14.48 -7.44 -4.45
C LYS A 152 -15.22 -8.51 -3.69
N GLY A 153 -14.88 -8.70 -2.43
CA GLY A 153 -15.59 -9.70 -1.65
C GLY A 153 -16.78 -9.18 -0.91
N ARG A 154 -17.09 -7.91 -1.06
CA ARG A 154 -18.10 -7.30 -0.22
C ARG A 154 -19.47 -7.12 -0.87
N GLY A 155 -19.48 -6.93 -2.14
CA GLY A 155 -20.73 -6.65 -2.81
C GLY A 155 -21.52 -7.88 -3.16
N GLN A 156 -21.15 -9.00 -2.67
CA GLN A 156 -21.77 -10.27 -3.07
C GLN A 156 -23.12 -10.50 -2.46
#